data_a788be3aab0ba3de6adfe3d3d61689b1
#
_entry.id   a788be3aab0ba3de6adfe3d3d61689b1
#
_cell.length_a   1.000
_cell.length_b   1.000
_cell.length_c   1.000
_cell.angle_alpha   90.00
_cell.angle_beta   90.00
_cell.angle_gamma   90.00
#
_symmetry.space_group_name_H-M   'P 1'
#
loop_
_entity.id
_entity.type
_entity.pdbx_description
1 polymer ?
#
loop_
_entity_poly.entity_id
_entity_poly.type
_entity_poly.pdbx_seq_one_letter_code
_entity_poly.pdbx_strand_id
1 'polypeptide(L)'
;MDPVFDAQYLRMKEAFNDAGYRVAVAYTRAGEFDYVYQVDVLLAREANVPQLRDVLPRLRRDSAEPQSAYGDLVLLPIGGDGHHDDDGHLTVPEALDLIERRVGRERMHADGEQLATAAHIVHTAKLCSATEPEVPGGPAPGPYPPPAAPGAGQNNITLGISDTGLWQQPPANLHPWLAGVVGVADPPGPALASGQLTIPYEGGHGTMVAGMARCMAPEANVYVGNHLPHSGGTLEYMLARDLEGLIAGQSPDLINLSAGGYTHGNVAPLSFIEFRRRHPDVTLVAAAGNDSTDRPFWPAAFDWAIAVGALGADLQNLAWFSNYGDWVDVYALGDGVVNAFATGVYNYHLPPQQPATLVFDGMARWSGTSFAAPMVAGLIVAEMARNQSSAMDAWQAVLGTAANTGGFGPVLLP
;
A
#
# COMPACT_ATOMS: atom_id res chain seq x y z
N MET A 1 6.21 -21.38 8.00
CA MET A 1 5.69 -20.27 7.17
C MET A 1 4.26 -20.01 7.57
N ASP A 2 3.83 -18.76 7.54
CA ASP A 2 2.45 -18.39 7.84
C ASP A 2 1.57 -18.74 6.61
N PRO A 3 0.59 -19.66 6.72
CA PRO A 3 -0.21 -20.11 5.58
C PRO A 3 -1.00 -18.97 4.91
N VAL A 4 -1.27 -17.89 5.65
CA VAL A 4 -1.94 -16.67 5.14
C VAL A 4 -1.03 -15.94 4.17
N PHE A 5 0.21 -15.68 4.60
CA PHE A 5 1.22 -15.04 3.76
C PHE A 5 1.50 -15.88 2.49
N ASP A 6 1.65 -17.20 2.64
CA ASP A 6 1.93 -18.08 1.50
C ASP A 6 0.81 -18.01 0.45
N ALA A 7 -0.45 -17.99 0.88
CA ALA A 7 -1.60 -17.90 -0.03
C ALA A 7 -1.68 -16.55 -0.75
N GLN A 8 -1.43 -15.44 -0.05
CA GLN A 8 -1.40 -14.09 -0.63
C GLN A 8 -0.23 -13.95 -1.62
N TYR A 9 0.96 -14.39 -1.20
CA TYR A 9 2.16 -14.31 -2.03
C TYR A 9 2.00 -15.11 -3.33
N LEU A 10 1.46 -16.32 -3.28
CA LEU A 10 1.27 -17.15 -4.48
C LEU A 10 0.41 -16.45 -5.53
N ARG A 11 -0.66 -15.79 -5.13
CA ARG A 11 -1.55 -15.05 -6.06
C ARG A 11 -0.91 -13.81 -6.62
N MET A 12 -0.27 -13.04 -5.75
CA MET A 12 0.50 -11.88 -6.19
C MET A 12 1.58 -12.32 -7.19
N LYS A 13 2.29 -13.41 -6.90
CA LYS A 13 3.30 -14.00 -7.81
C LYS A 13 2.69 -14.42 -9.14
N GLU A 14 1.53 -15.08 -9.16
CA GLU A 14 0.81 -15.43 -10.38
C GLU A 14 0.44 -14.18 -11.19
N ALA A 15 -0.15 -13.16 -10.54
CA ALA A 15 -0.54 -11.91 -11.20
C ALA A 15 0.67 -11.15 -11.78
N PHE A 16 1.81 -11.13 -11.08
CA PHE A 16 3.04 -10.57 -11.62
C PHE A 16 3.59 -11.37 -12.80
N ASN A 17 3.56 -12.71 -12.72
CA ASN A 17 4.01 -13.57 -13.83
C ASN A 17 3.14 -13.37 -15.07
N ASP A 18 1.83 -13.27 -14.94
CA ASP A 18 0.91 -12.99 -16.04
C ASP A 18 1.18 -11.63 -16.68
N ALA A 19 1.67 -10.67 -15.91
CA ALA A 19 2.10 -9.35 -16.38
C ALA A 19 3.55 -9.34 -16.94
N GLY A 20 4.25 -10.48 -16.92
CA GLY A 20 5.62 -10.60 -17.41
C GLY A 20 6.72 -10.23 -16.42
N TYR A 21 6.38 -10.08 -15.13
CA TYR A 21 7.33 -9.81 -14.05
C TYR A 21 7.55 -11.05 -13.20
N ARG A 22 8.79 -11.38 -12.89
CA ARG A 22 9.13 -12.44 -11.96
C ARG A 22 9.44 -11.85 -10.59
N VAL A 23 8.82 -12.38 -9.54
CA VAL A 23 9.01 -11.93 -8.16
C VAL A 23 9.38 -13.09 -7.24
N ALA A 24 10.12 -12.80 -6.18
CA ALA A 24 10.55 -13.76 -5.18
C ALA A 24 10.45 -13.17 -3.76
N VAL A 25 10.41 -14.06 -2.77
CA VAL A 25 10.51 -13.72 -1.35
C VAL A 25 11.95 -13.87 -0.90
N ALA A 26 12.44 -12.88 -0.19
CA ALA A 26 13.64 -12.99 0.60
C ALA A 26 13.29 -13.46 2.03
N TYR A 27 14.17 -14.26 2.60
CA TYR A 27 14.04 -14.74 3.97
C TYR A 27 15.24 -14.32 4.78
N THR A 28 15.05 -14.04 6.07
CA THR A 28 16.13 -13.83 7.02
C THR A 28 16.95 -15.10 7.18
N ARG A 29 18.13 -15.00 7.80
CA ARG A 29 18.94 -16.19 8.14
C ARG A 29 18.23 -17.17 9.08
N ALA A 30 17.24 -16.72 9.82
CA ALA A 30 16.38 -17.56 10.66
C ALA A 30 15.25 -18.25 9.87
N GLY A 31 15.11 -17.97 8.58
CA GLY A 31 14.06 -18.52 7.73
C GLY A 31 12.72 -17.80 7.86
N GLU A 32 12.71 -16.61 8.47
CA GLU A 32 11.53 -15.76 8.58
C GLU A 32 11.38 -14.89 7.33
N PHE A 33 10.15 -14.50 7.00
CA PHE A 33 9.86 -13.56 5.92
C PHE A 33 10.64 -12.26 6.12
N ASP A 34 11.26 -11.76 5.05
CA ASP A 34 11.97 -10.50 5.05
C ASP A 34 11.31 -9.47 4.13
N TYR A 35 11.35 -9.66 2.80
CA TYR A 35 10.72 -8.78 1.82
C TYR A 35 10.40 -9.52 0.53
N VAL A 36 9.59 -8.88 -0.34
CA VAL A 36 9.31 -9.37 -1.71
C VAL A 36 9.98 -8.44 -2.71
N TYR A 37 10.54 -9.02 -3.77
CA TYR A 37 11.33 -8.27 -4.75
C TYR A 37 11.20 -8.83 -6.17
N GLN A 38 11.47 -7.98 -7.17
CA GLN A 38 11.62 -8.40 -8.55
C GLN A 38 12.97 -9.13 -8.71
N VAL A 39 12.95 -10.32 -9.31
CA VAL A 39 14.17 -11.12 -9.53
C VAL A 39 15.02 -10.54 -10.66
N ASP A 40 16.33 -10.89 -10.66
CA ASP A 40 17.32 -10.63 -11.72
C ASP A 40 17.66 -9.17 -11.99
N VAL A 41 17.14 -8.24 -11.19
CA VAL A 41 17.45 -6.80 -11.35
C VAL A 41 17.75 -6.16 -9.99
N LEU A 42 18.68 -5.22 -10.00
CA LEU A 42 18.88 -4.25 -8.92
C LEU A 42 18.30 -2.92 -9.36
N LEU A 43 17.70 -2.18 -8.43
CA LEU A 43 17.32 -0.80 -8.60
C LEU A 43 18.48 0.09 -8.13
N ALA A 44 18.93 1.00 -8.98
CA ALA A 44 20.06 1.87 -8.68
C ALA A 44 19.90 3.24 -9.36
N ARG A 45 20.64 4.24 -8.89
CA ARG A 45 20.81 5.48 -9.66
C ARG A 45 21.71 5.21 -10.87
N GLU A 46 21.39 5.80 -12.02
CA GLU A 46 22.19 5.66 -13.24
C GLU A 46 23.67 6.02 -13.00
N ALA A 47 23.92 7.06 -12.21
CA ALA A 47 25.27 7.50 -11.86
C ALA A 47 26.09 6.44 -11.09
N ASN A 48 25.44 5.49 -10.42
CA ASN A 48 26.10 4.45 -9.64
C ASN A 48 26.45 3.19 -10.46
N VAL A 49 25.92 3.06 -11.67
CA VAL A 49 26.12 1.87 -12.52
C VAL A 49 27.60 1.54 -12.78
N PRO A 50 28.50 2.50 -13.07
CA PRO A 50 29.92 2.20 -13.24
C PRO A 50 30.55 1.56 -11.99
N GLN A 51 30.24 2.09 -10.80
CA GLN A 51 30.75 1.55 -9.54
C GLN A 51 30.18 0.16 -9.25
N LEU A 52 28.89 -0.06 -9.53
CA LEU A 52 28.25 -1.38 -9.37
C LEU A 52 28.89 -2.43 -10.28
N ARG A 53 29.22 -2.08 -11.53
CA ARG A 53 29.94 -2.96 -12.45
C ARG A 53 31.34 -3.32 -11.95
N ASP A 54 31.97 -2.45 -11.17
CA ASP A 54 33.28 -2.73 -10.52
C ASP A 54 33.14 -3.64 -9.32
N VAL A 55 32.09 -3.46 -8.54
CA VAL A 55 31.80 -4.26 -7.33
C VAL A 55 31.26 -5.63 -7.69
N LEU A 56 30.47 -5.76 -8.75
CA LEU A 56 29.88 -7.00 -9.24
C LEU A 56 30.56 -7.42 -10.55
N PRO A 57 31.68 -8.19 -10.49
CA PRO A 57 32.52 -8.48 -11.67
C PRO A 57 31.81 -9.19 -12.82
N ARG A 58 30.68 -9.86 -12.55
CA ARG A 58 29.87 -10.55 -13.56
C ARG A 58 29.08 -9.57 -14.42
N LEU A 59 28.67 -8.42 -13.87
CA LEU A 59 28.02 -7.34 -14.66
C LEU A 59 28.94 -6.77 -15.78
N ARG A 60 30.26 -7.03 -15.68
CA ARG A 60 31.20 -6.67 -16.73
C ARG A 60 31.14 -7.59 -17.95
N ARG A 61 30.63 -8.82 -17.79
CA ARG A 61 30.64 -9.84 -18.86
C ARG A 61 29.31 -9.87 -19.62
N ASP A 62 28.21 -9.66 -18.93
CA ASP A 62 26.90 -9.60 -19.51
C ASP A 62 26.55 -8.14 -19.77
N SER A 63 26.63 -7.73 -21.04
CA SER A 63 26.42 -6.35 -21.50
C SER A 63 24.95 -5.93 -21.53
N ALA A 64 24.11 -6.43 -20.62
CA ALA A 64 22.75 -5.96 -20.52
C ALA A 64 22.73 -4.49 -20.10
N GLU A 65 22.14 -3.66 -20.95
CA GLU A 65 22.01 -2.23 -20.69
C GLU A 65 21.00 -1.97 -19.55
N PRO A 66 21.29 -1.00 -18.66
CA PRO A 66 20.33 -0.57 -17.67
C PRO A 66 19.04 -0.09 -18.34
N GLN A 67 17.90 -0.44 -17.75
CA GLN A 67 16.58 -0.02 -18.21
C GLN A 67 16.07 1.11 -17.32
N SER A 68 15.53 2.19 -17.91
CA SER A 68 14.94 3.27 -17.15
C SER A 68 13.79 2.75 -16.26
N ALA A 69 13.83 3.11 -14.99
CA ALA A 69 12.79 2.78 -14.01
C ALA A 69 11.92 3.99 -13.66
N TYR A 70 12.50 4.96 -12.93
CA TYR A 70 11.80 6.18 -12.50
C TYR A 70 12.80 7.32 -12.21
N GLY A 71 12.58 8.49 -12.78
CA GLY A 71 13.51 9.61 -12.62
C GLY A 71 14.91 9.27 -13.14
N ASP A 72 15.91 9.35 -12.27
CA ASP A 72 17.29 8.93 -12.54
C ASP A 72 17.58 7.47 -12.12
N LEU A 73 16.55 6.72 -11.74
CA LEU A 73 16.67 5.32 -11.35
C LEU A 73 16.60 4.40 -12.56
N VAL A 74 17.41 3.36 -12.52
CA VAL A 74 17.49 2.32 -13.55
C VAL A 74 17.40 0.93 -12.91
N LEU A 75 16.84 -0.02 -13.67
CA LEU A 75 16.93 -1.44 -13.40
C LEU A 75 18.21 -1.97 -14.03
N LEU A 76 19.09 -2.46 -13.19
CA LEU A 76 20.36 -3.05 -13.61
C LEU A 76 20.25 -4.58 -13.60
N PRO A 77 20.19 -5.25 -14.75
CA PRO A 77 20.16 -6.70 -14.81
C PRO A 77 21.42 -7.30 -14.18
N ILE A 78 21.25 -8.31 -13.32
CA ILE A 78 22.39 -8.98 -12.65
C ILE A 78 22.71 -10.37 -13.20
N GLY A 79 21.91 -10.82 -14.19
CA GLY A 79 22.04 -12.16 -14.80
C GLY A 79 21.54 -13.25 -13.85
N GLY A 80 20.79 -14.19 -14.38
CA GLY A 80 20.28 -15.34 -13.63
C GLY A 80 18.81 -15.60 -13.89
N ASP A 81 18.42 -16.88 -13.94
CA ASP A 81 17.03 -17.28 -14.20
C ASP A 81 16.20 -17.41 -12.90
N GLY A 82 16.66 -16.81 -11.79
CA GLY A 82 15.97 -16.87 -10.49
C GLY A 82 16.04 -18.23 -9.82
N HIS A 83 16.79 -19.17 -10.39
CA HIS A 83 17.13 -20.45 -9.80
C HIS A 83 18.62 -20.44 -9.43
N HIS A 84 18.98 -21.10 -8.32
CA HIS A 84 20.35 -21.50 -8.04
C HIS A 84 20.77 -22.49 -9.13
N ASP A 85 21.29 -21.98 -10.22
CA ASP A 85 21.96 -22.83 -11.19
C ASP A 85 23.39 -23.09 -10.72
N ASP A 86 23.89 -24.28 -10.98
CA ASP A 86 25.29 -24.66 -10.75
C ASP A 86 26.29 -23.72 -11.48
N ASP A 87 25.79 -22.82 -12.32
CA ASP A 87 26.56 -21.83 -13.08
C ASP A 87 26.93 -20.56 -12.29
N GLY A 88 26.56 -20.48 -11.01
CA GLY A 88 27.02 -19.45 -10.06
C GLY A 88 26.45 -18.04 -10.31
N HIS A 89 25.23 -17.90 -10.78
CA HIS A 89 24.50 -16.65 -10.83
C HIS A 89 24.10 -16.18 -9.41
N LEU A 90 24.18 -14.86 -9.16
CA LEU A 90 23.80 -14.27 -7.88
C LEU A 90 22.32 -13.97 -7.89
N THR A 91 21.61 -14.32 -6.82
CA THR A 91 20.28 -13.76 -6.52
C THR A 91 20.39 -12.29 -6.10
N VAL A 92 19.30 -11.55 -6.15
CA VAL A 92 19.27 -10.13 -5.73
C VAL A 92 19.76 -9.98 -4.27
N PRO A 93 19.30 -10.76 -3.27
CA PRO A 93 19.84 -10.70 -1.91
C PRO A 93 21.34 -10.95 -1.84
N GLU A 94 21.86 -11.95 -2.55
CA GLU A 94 23.30 -12.25 -2.57
C GLU A 94 24.12 -11.13 -3.22
N ALA A 95 23.60 -10.50 -4.26
CA ALA A 95 24.22 -9.34 -4.90
C ALA A 95 24.29 -8.15 -3.94
N LEU A 96 23.21 -7.87 -3.21
CA LEU A 96 23.16 -6.82 -2.18
C LEU A 96 24.12 -7.09 -1.04
N ASP A 97 24.17 -8.32 -0.53
CA ASP A 97 25.13 -8.77 0.48
C ASP A 97 26.59 -8.61 0.00
N LEU A 98 26.85 -8.90 -1.27
CA LEU A 98 28.19 -8.74 -1.84
C LEU A 98 28.58 -7.26 -1.96
N ILE A 99 27.65 -6.40 -2.38
CA ILE A 99 27.86 -4.94 -2.43
C ILE A 99 28.15 -4.43 -1.02
N GLU A 100 27.31 -4.78 -0.03
CA GLU A 100 27.49 -4.37 1.38
C GLU A 100 28.86 -4.75 1.91
N ARG A 101 29.32 -6.00 1.67
CA ARG A 101 30.65 -6.46 2.10
C ARG A 101 31.81 -5.70 1.44
N ARG A 102 31.62 -5.16 0.23
CA ARG A 102 32.69 -4.47 -0.52
C ARG A 102 32.76 -2.98 -0.31
N VAL A 103 31.60 -2.33 -0.12
CA VAL A 103 31.52 -0.86 0.04
C VAL A 103 31.29 -0.41 1.47
N GLY A 104 30.93 -1.33 2.35
CA GLY A 104 30.60 -1.07 3.75
C GLY A 104 29.13 -0.80 3.99
N ARG A 105 28.66 -1.18 5.17
CA ARG A 105 27.26 -1.10 5.57
C ARG A 105 26.73 0.34 5.57
N GLU A 106 27.54 1.29 6.04
CA GLU A 106 27.16 2.72 6.10
C GLU A 106 26.76 3.28 4.74
N ARG A 107 27.51 2.91 3.67
CA ARG A 107 27.21 3.36 2.30
C ARG A 107 26.01 2.64 1.65
N MET A 108 25.57 1.51 2.21
CA MET A 108 24.41 0.77 1.72
C MET A 108 23.13 1.17 2.44
N HIS A 109 23.24 1.79 3.62
CA HIS A 109 22.10 2.09 4.48
C HIS A 109 21.92 3.59 4.77
N ALA A 110 22.79 4.46 4.22
CA ALA A 110 22.58 5.90 4.30
C ALA A 110 21.41 6.31 3.39
N ASP A 111 20.41 6.96 3.94
CA ASP A 111 19.21 7.38 3.21
C ASP A 111 19.57 8.22 1.97
N GLY A 112 19.14 7.72 0.81
CA GLY A 112 19.38 8.36 -0.49
C GLY A 112 20.77 8.16 -1.08
N GLU A 113 21.73 7.57 -0.37
CA GLU A 113 23.09 7.30 -0.84
C GLU A 113 23.33 5.82 -1.18
N GLN A 114 22.30 4.97 -1.07
CA GLN A 114 22.41 3.57 -1.42
C GLN A 114 22.93 3.41 -2.87
N LEU A 115 23.95 2.56 -3.05
CA LEU A 115 24.44 2.25 -4.38
C LEU A 115 23.41 1.52 -5.22
N ALA A 116 22.72 0.57 -4.60
CA ALA A 116 21.62 -0.19 -5.17
C ALA A 116 20.71 -0.74 -4.08
N THR A 117 19.46 -1.03 -4.45
CA THR A 117 18.49 -1.77 -3.65
C THR A 117 17.84 -2.88 -4.48
N ALA A 118 17.09 -3.76 -3.85
CA ALA A 118 16.12 -4.56 -4.58
C ALA A 118 15.05 -3.65 -5.18
N ALA A 119 14.45 -4.04 -6.29
CA ALA A 119 13.18 -3.46 -6.73
C ALA A 119 12.06 -4.14 -5.92
N HIS A 120 11.66 -3.52 -4.81
CA HIS A 120 10.73 -4.11 -3.85
C HIS A 120 9.29 -4.10 -4.37
N ILE A 121 8.48 -4.99 -3.80
CA ILE A 121 7.04 -4.99 -4.00
C ILE A 121 6.38 -4.16 -2.90
N VAL A 122 5.49 -3.27 -3.33
CA VAL A 122 4.52 -2.57 -2.48
C VAL A 122 3.17 -3.27 -2.68
N HIS A 123 2.49 -3.58 -1.60
CA HIS A 123 1.22 -4.31 -1.64
C HIS A 123 0.26 -3.81 -0.56
N THR A 124 -1.04 -4.07 -0.73
CA THR A 124 -1.99 -3.93 0.36
C THR A 124 -1.46 -4.71 1.55
N ALA A 125 -1.51 -4.10 2.73
CA ALA A 125 -0.90 -4.68 3.91
C ALA A 125 -1.39 -6.13 4.14
N LYS A 126 -0.50 -6.98 4.65
CA LYS A 126 -0.74 -8.41 4.87
C LYS A 126 -2.13 -8.65 5.44
N LEU A 127 -2.85 -9.55 4.83
CA LEU A 127 -4.13 -9.99 5.35
C LEU A 127 -3.91 -10.76 6.64
N CYS A 128 -4.37 -10.18 7.73
CA CYS A 128 -4.56 -10.95 8.94
C CYS A 128 -5.62 -12.03 8.70
N SER A 129 -5.54 -13.16 9.38
CA SER A 129 -6.49 -14.26 9.24
C SER A 129 -7.96 -13.88 9.54
N ALA A 130 -8.21 -12.70 10.09
CA ALA A 130 -9.52 -12.12 10.34
C ALA A 130 -9.96 -11.14 9.24
N THR A 131 -9.23 -10.98 8.16
CA THR A 131 -9.36 -9.82 7.28
C THR A 131 -9.50 -10.12 5.81
N GLU A 132 -10.04 -11.25 5.43
CA GLU A 132 -10.83 -11.29 4.21
C GLU A 132 -12.13 -10.54 4.46
N PRO A 133 -12.71 -9.87 3.45
CA PRO A 133 -13.93 -9.12 3.63
C PRO A 133 -15.07 -10.04 4.08
N GLU A 134 -15.85 -9.63 5.08
CA GLU A 134 -17.00 -10.37 5.59
C GLU A 134 -18.30 -9.69 5.18
N VAL A 135 -19.36 -10.45 4.98
CA VAL A 135 -20.70 -9.89 4.78
C VAL A 135 -21.16 -9.28 6.11
N PRO A 136 -21.49 -7.97 6.15
CA PRO A 136 -21.93 -7.34 7.39
C PRO A 136 -23.22 -7.94 7.91
N GLY A 137 -23.33 -8.11 9.21
CA GLY A 137 -24.56 -8.60 9.85
C GLY A 137 -25.69 -7.55 9.84
N GLY A 138 -26.94 -8.03 9.80
CA GLY A 138 -28.15 -7.19 9.90
C GLY A 138 -28.85 -6.92 8.57
N PRO A 139 -30.12 -6.43 8.62
CA PRO A 139 -30.99 -6.34 7.45
C PRO A 139 -30.65 -5.18 6.48
N ALA A 140 -29.86 -4.18 6.90
CA ALA A 140 -29.40 -3.07 6.08
C ALA A 140 -28.18 -2.42 6.79
N PRO A 141 -27.00 -3.01 6.69
CA PRO A 141 -25.82 -2.47 7.34
C PRO A 141 -25.47 -1.09 6.73
N GLY A 142 -25.38 -0.07 7.61
CA GLY A 142 -24.80 1.23 7.26
C GLY A 142 -23.29 1.22 7.41
N PRO A 143 -22.60 2.26 6.91
CA PRO A 143 -21.17 2.40 7.12
C PRO A 143 -20.85 2.61 8.60
N TYR A 144 -19.69 2.07 9.01
CA TYR A 144 -19.13 2.30 10.34
C TYR A 144 -17.63 2.58 10.21
N PRO A 145 -17.16 3.76 10.58
CA PRO A 145 -17.95 4.87 11.17
C PRO A 145 -18.99 5.46 10.21
N PRO A 146 -20.06 6.06 10.75
CA PRO A 146 -21.10 6.70 9.91
C PRO A 146 -20.55 7.95 9.23
N PRO A 147 -21.15 8.39 8.09
CA PRO A 147 -20.76 9.62 7.45
C PRO A 147 -20.95 10.83 8.38
N ALA A 148 -19.94 11.70 8.42
CA ALA A 148 -20.05 12.98 9.09
C ALA A 148 -21.16 13.84 8.46
N ALA A 149 -21.73 14.78 9.23
CA ALA A 149 -22.64 15.75 8.66
C ALA A 149 -21.91 16.62 7.61
N PRO A 150 -22.54 16.93 6.47
CA PRO A 150 -21.95 17.84 5.49
C PRO A 150 -21.57 19.17 6.14
N GLY A 151 -20.33 19.62 5.92
CA GLY A 151 -19.84 20.90 6.39
C GLY A 151 -20.47 22.09 5.65
N ALA A 152 -20.44 23.26 6.24
CA ALA A 152 -20.95 24.50 5.61
C ALA A 152 -20.00 25.09 4.57
N GLY A 153 -18.87 24.43 4.23
CA GLY A 153 -17.83 24.92 3.34
C GLY A 153 -18.00 24.42 1.89
N GLN A 154 -17.63 25.25 0.92
CA GLN A 154 -17.41 24.75 -0.45
C GLN A 154 -16.10 23.95 -0.46
N ASN A 155 -16.19 22.69 -0.80
CA ASN A 155 -15.07 21.78 -0.72
C ASN A 155 -14.44 21.62 -2.12
N ASN A 156 -13.39 22.39 -2.39
CA ASN A 156 -12.57 22.22 -3.59
C ASN A 156 -11.34 21.33 -3.32
N ILE A 157 -11.31 20.65 -2.18
CA ILE A 157 -10.18 19.81 -1.80
C ILE A 157 -10.27 18.46 -2.52
N THR A 158 -9.20 18.08 -3.15
CA THR A 158 -9.08 16.82 -3.89
C THR A 158 -8.24 15.84 -3.13
N LEU A 159 -8.81 14.69 -2.76
CA LEU A 159 -8.11 13.54 -2.21
C LEU A 159 -7.82 12.55 -3.33
N GLY A 160 -6.54 12.29 -3.59
CA GLY A 160 -6.09 11.20 -4.43
C GLY A 160 -5.95 9.91 -3.61
N ILE A 161 -6.55 8.82 -4.06
CA ILE A 161 -6.39 7.50 -3.46
C ILE A 161 -5.62 6.61 -4.44
N SER A 162 -4.50 6.09 -4.00
CA SER A 162 -3.69 5.13 -4.76
C SER A 162 -3.96 3.73 -4.22
N ASP A 163 -4.70 2.91 -4.99
CA ASP A 163 -5.23 1.63 -4.51
C ASP A 163 -5.54 0.66 -5.68
N THR A 164 -6.45 -0.29 -5.49
CA THR A 164 -6.89 -1.28 -6.51
C THR A 164 -7.87 -0.71 -7.54
N GLY A 165 -8.32 0.52 -7.39
CA GLY A 165 -9.33 1.14 -8.23
C GLY A 165 -10.71 1.26 -7.58
N LEU A 166 -11.68 1.72 -8.36
CA LEU A 166 -13.06 1.91 -7.93
C LEU A 166 -13.97 0.85 -8.56
N TRP A 167 -14.69 0.09 -7.74
CA TRP A 167 -15.66 -0.89 -8.24
C TRP A 167 -16.83 -0.20 -8.95
N GLN A 168 -17.06 -0.58 -10.20
CA GLN A 168 -18.03 0.10 -11.06
C GLN A 168 -19.23 -0.80 -11.48
N GLN A 169 -19.34 -2.00 -10.91
CA GLN A 169 -20.34 -3.00 -11.30
C GLN A 169 -21.11 -3.55 -10.07
N PRO A 170 -22.33 -3.15 -9.82
CA PRO A 170 -23.05 -1.99 -10.33
C PRO A 170 -22.43 -0.68 -9.83
N PRO A 171 -22.77 0.47 -10.46
CA PRO A 171 -22.07 1.71 -10.20
C PRO A 171 -22.12 2.14 -8.73
N ALA A 172 -21.10 2.84 -8.28
CA ALA A 172 -20.89 3.32 -6.91
C ALA A 172 -22.03 4.20 -6.33
N ASN A 173 -23.01 4.60 -7.13
CA ASN A 173 -24.19 5.35 -6.70
C ASN A 173 -25.19 4.54 -5.83
N LEU A 174 -24.93 3.25 -5.60
CA LEU A 174 -25.67 2.48 -4.59
C LEU A 174 -25.52 3.04 -3.17
N HIS A 175 -24.43 3.77 -2.93
CA HIS A 175 -24.13 4.32 -1.61
C HIS A 175 -24.05 5.84 -1.68
N PRO A 176 -25.00 6.57 -1.04
CA PRO A 176 -25.07 8.03 -1.10
C PRO A 176 -23.76 8.75 -0.75
N TRP A 177 -22.97 8.19 0.18
CA TRP A 177 -21.69 8.79 0.57
C TRP A 177 -20.58 8.64 -0.47
N LEU A 178 -20.73 7.75 -1.46
CA LEU A 178 -19.82 7.64 -2.61
C LEU A 178 -20.26 8.51 -3.81
N ALA A 179 -21.33 9.25 -3.69
CA ALA A 179 -21.78 10.12 -4.78
C ALA A 179 -20.67 11.11 -5.16
N GLY A 180 -20.30 11.14 -6.46
CA GLY A 180 -19.25 12.02 -6.99
C GLY A 180 -17.80 11.48 -6.83
N VAL A 181 -17.59 10.35 -6.19
CA VAL A 181 -16.30 9.65 -6.25
C VAL A 181 -16.06 9.16 -7.67
N VAL A 182 -14.91 9.43 -8.22
CA VAL A 182 -14.48 9.00 -9.56
C VAL A 182 -13.15 8.25 -9.49
N GLY A 183 -12.84 7.48 -10.52
CA GLY A 183 -11.56 6.75 -10.53
C GLY A 183 -11.43 5.78 -11.70
N VAL A 184 -10.29 5.11 -11.73
CA VAL A 184 -10.03 3.99 -12.63
C VAL A 184 -10.80 2.77 -12.13
N ALA A 185 -11.35 1.98 -13.05
CA ALA A 185 -12.10 0.79 -12.68
C ALA A 185 -11.22 -0.22 -11.93
N ASP A 186 -11.78 -0.79 -10.87
CA ASP A 186 -11.32 -2.03 -10.26
C ASP A 186 -11.98 -3.18 -11.04
N PRO A 187 -11.23 -3.95 -11.85
CA PRO A 187 -11.83 -4.90 -12.77
C PRO A 187 -12.40 -6.11 -12.02
N PRO A 188 -13.64 -6.52 -12.33
CA PRO A 188 -14.17 -7.77 -11.81
C PRO A 188 -13.41 -8.97 -12.39
N GLY A 189 -13.43 -10.08 -11.66
CA GLY A 189 -13.02 -11.36 -12.18
C GLY A 189 -14.06 -11.94 -13.19
N PRO A 190 -13.81 -13.12 -13.73
CA PRO A 190 -14.68 -13.74 -14.73
C PRO A 190 -16.09 -13.98 -14.19
N ALA A 191 -17.08 -13.86 -15.08
CA ALA A 191 -18.46 -14.17 -14.73
C ALA A 191 -18.65 -15.69 -14.56
N LEU A 192 -19.43 -16.05 -13.54
CA LEU A 192 -19.88 -17.43 -13.34
C LEU A 192 -20.96 -17.83 -14.39
N ALA A 193 -21.26 -19.12 -14.48
CA ALA A 193 -22.33 -19.63 -15.34
C ALA A 193 -23.71 -19.03 -15.00
N SER A 194 -23.90 -18.56 -13.77
CA SER A 194 -25.08 -17.80 -13.32
C SER A 194 -25.16 -16.37 -13.88
N GLY A 195 -24.09 -15.88 -14.50
CA GLY A 195 -23.95 -14.48 -14.92
C GLY A 195 -23.47 -13.54 -13.82
N GLN A 196 -23.30 -14.00 -12.59
CA GLN A 196 -22.73 -13.21 -11.51
C GLN A 196 -21.22 -13.01 -11.71
N LEU A 197 -20.75 -11.79 -11.46
CA LEU A 197 -19.31 -11.49 -11.49
C LEU A 197 -18.62 -12.09 -10.26
N THR A 198 -17.38 -12.51 -10.43
CA THR A 198 -16.51 -12.85 -9.32
C THR A 198 -15.75 -11.62 -8.85
N ILE A 199 -15.51 -11.54 -7.55
CA ILE A 199 -14.68 -10.50 -6.95
C ILE A 199 -13.27 -11.06 -6.82
N PRO A 200 -12.25 -10.43 -7.43
CA PRO A 200 -10.85 -10.81 -7.23
C PRO A 200 -10.44 -10.69 -5.76
N TYR A 201 -9.33 -11.29 -5.40
CA TYR A 201 -8.88 -11.37 -4.01
C TYR A 201 -8.82 -10.01 -3.29
N GLU A 202 -8.27 -8.98 -3.93
CA GLU A 202 -8.23 -7.60 -3.42
C GLU A 202 -9.28 -6.69 -4.06
N GLY A 203 -10.19 -7.26 -4.83
CA GLY A 203 -11.25 -6.49 -5.50
C GLY A 203 -12.17 -5.79 -4.50
N GLY A 204 -12.46 -4.53 -4.75
CA GLY A 204 -13.27 -3.69 -3.87
C GLY A 204 -12.51 -2.97 -2.75
N HIS A 205 -11.21 -3.27 -2.54
CA HIS A 205 -10.40 -2.63 -1.50
C HIS A 205 -10.37 -1.10 -1.69
N GLY A 206 -10.02 -0.60 -2.87
CA GLY A 206 -10.00 0.84 -3.16
C GLY A 206 -11.38 1.51 -3.03
N THR A 207 -12.46 0.79 -3.31
CA THR A 207 -13.82 1.28 -3.07
C THR A 207 -14.10 1.47 -1.59
N MET A 208 -13.69 0.52 -0.75
CA MET A 208 -13.85 0.61 0.69
C MET A 208 -13.00 1.74 1.28
N VAL A 209 -11.75 1.88 0.84
CA VAL A 209 -10.85 2.98 1.20
C VAL A 209 -11.48 4.33 0.86
N ALA A 210 -12.05 4.48 -0.35
CA ALA A 210 -12.77 5.70 -0.73
C ALA A 210 -14.00 5.97 0.16
N GLY A 211 -14.74 4.92 0.51
CA GLY A 211 -15.88 5.00 1.40
C GLY A 211 -15.50 5.47 2.81
N MET A 212 -14.39 4.98 3.35
CA MET A 212 -13.86 5.42 4.65
C MET A 212 -13.51 6.91 4.65
N ALA A 213 -12.77 7.37 3.64
CA ALA A 213 -12.42 8.78 3.50
C ALA A 213 -13.67 9.67 3.37
N ARG A 214 -14.63 9.26 2.56
CA ARG A 214 -15.89 9.99 2.34
C ARG A 214 -16.78 10.04 3.59
N CYS A 215 -16.72 9.05 4.47
CA CYS A 215 -17.42 9.12 5.75
C CYS A 215 -16.88 10.26 6.63
N MET A 216 -15.58 10.57 6.56
CA MET A 216 -14.98 11.67 7.33
C MET A 216 -15.08 13.02 6.61
N ALA A 217 -15.00 13.02 5.27
CA ALA A 217 -15.07 14.22 4.43
C ALA A 217 -16.14 14.05 3.32
N PRO A 218 -17.43 14.15 3.65
CA PRO A 218 -18.53 13.84 2.72
C PRO A 218 -18.57 14.71 1.47
N GLU A 219 -17.94 15.88 1.49
CA GLU A 219 -17.92 16.84 0.37
C GLU A 219 -16.60 16.85 -0.41
N ALA A 220 -15.60 16.03 -0.02
CA ALA A 220 -14.31 15.97 -0.69
C ALA A 220 -14.45 15.48 -2.14
N ASN A 221 -13.67 16.07 -3.06
CA ASN A 221 -13.45 15.46 -4.36
C ASN A 221 -12.51 14.25 -4.16
N VAL A 222 -12.97 13.06 -4.53
CA VAL A 222 -12.18 11.84 -4.37
C VAL A 222 -11.94 11.20 -5.72
N TYR A 223 -10.68 10.96 -6.02
CA TYR A 223 -10.25 10.18 -7.19
C TYR A 223 -9.50 8.92 -6.75
N VAL A 224 -9.88 7.76 -7.28
CA VAL A 224 -9.26 6.47 -6.98
C VAL A 224 -8.48 5.97 -8.19
N GLY A 225 -7.16 5.86 -8.06
CA GLY A 225 -6.29 5.23 -9.06
C GLY A 225 -6.23 3.71 -8.87
N ASN A 226 -6.10 2.97 -9.99
CA ASN A 226 -5.77 1.54 -9.96
C ASN A 226 -4.24 1.40 -10.13
N HIS A 227 -3.53 1.47 -9.02
CA HIS A 227 -2.06 1.44 -8.98
C HIS A 227 -1.51 0.16 -8.34
N LEU A 228 -2.40 -0.74 -7.87
CA LEU A 228 -2.09 -2.04 -7.28
C LEU A 228 -2.74 -3.18 -8.08
N PRO A 229 -2.44 -3.29 -9.40
CA PRO A 229 -3.19 -4.17 -10.32
C PRO A 229 -2.87 -5.65 -10.16
N HIS A 230 -1.77 -6.02 -9.46
CA HIS A 230 -1.30 -7.41 -9.37
C HIS A 230 -1.73 -8.04 -8.05
N SER A 231 -3.02 -8.35 -7.93
CA SER A 231 -3.62 -8.87 -6.67
C SER A 231 -3.25 -8.01 -5.46
N GLY A 232 -3.48 -6.69 -5.57
CA GLY A 232 -3.15 -5.74 -4.52
C GLY A 232 -1.67 -5.37 -4.42
N GLY A 233 -0.84 -5.72 -5.41
CA GLY A 233 0.60 -5.41 -5.42
C GLY A 233 1.07 -4.68 -6.66
N THR A 234 2.22 -4.03 -6.53
CA THR A 234 2.95 -3.36 -7.63
C THR A 234 4.44 -3.24 -7.28
N LEU A 235 5.27 -2.93 -8.26
CA LEU A 235 6.69 -2.61 -8.04
C LEU A 235 6.86 -1.17 -7.54
N GLU A 236 7.75 -0.92 -6.59
CA GLU A 236 7.94 0.40 -5.96
C GLU A 236 8.19 1.53 -6.98
N TYR A 237 8.96 1.26 -8.04
CA TYR A 237 9.23 2.26 -9.08
C TYR A 237 8.03 2.50 -10.01
N MET A 238 7.18 1.49 -10.20
CA MET A 238 5.93 1.66 -10.94
C MET A 238 4.95 2.49 -10.12
N LEU A 239 4.83 2.21 -8.83
CA LEU A 239 3.98 2.99 -7.93
C LEU A 239 4.42 4.45 -7.87
N ALA A 240 5.72 4.72 -7.77
CA ALA A 240 6.23 6.10 -7.79
C ALA A 240 5.86 6.83 -9.09
N ARG A 241 5.91 6.15 -10.24
CA ARG A 241 5.46 6.68 -11.54
C ARG A 241 3.94 6.92 -11.57
N ASP A 242 3.16 5.99 -11.02
CA ASP A 242 1.70 6.10 -10.97
C ASP A 242 1.25 7.24 -10.05
N LEU A 243 1.93 7.44 -8.92
CA LEU A 243 1.73 8.59 -8.04
C LEU A 243 2.07 9.91 -8.74
N GLU A 244 3.16 9.97 -9.52
CA GLU A 244 3.47 11.15 -10.35
C GLU A 244 2.38 11.39 -11.41
N GLY A 245 1.86 10.33 -12.02
CA GLY A 245 0.73 10.40 -12.95
C GLY A 245 -0.55 10.91 -12.28
N LEU A 246 -0.83 10.47 -11.05
CA LEU A 246 -1.95 10.95 -10.24
C LEU A 246 -1.82 12.45 -9.95
N ILE A 247 -0.64 12.92 -9.56
CA ILE A 247 -0.37 14.34 -9.32
C ILE A 247 -0.59 15.14 -10.59
N ALA A 248 -0.03 14.70 -11.71
CA ALA A 248 -0.15 15.40 -13.00
C ALA A 248 -1.57 15.44 -13.54
N GLY A 249 -2.35 14.38 -13.31
CA GLY A 249 -3.71 14.25 -13.86
C GLY A 249 -4.81 14.83 -12.98
N GLN A 250 -4.65 14.81 -11.67
CA GLN A 250 -5.73 15.17 -10.72
C GLN A 250 -5.37 16.32 -9.79
N SER A 251 -4.07 16.67 -9.69
CA SER A 251 -3.57 17.72 -8.78
C SER A 251 -4.14 17.58 -7.35
N PRO A 252 -3.99 16.41 -6.71
CA PRO A 252 -4.55 16.19 -5.39
C PRO A 252 -3.86 17.06 -4.33
N ASP A 253 -4.63 17.57 -3.38
CA ASP A 253 -4.14 18.31 -2.22
C ASP A 253 -3.54 17.37 -1.16
N LEU A 254 -3.99 16.11 -1.15
CA LEU A 254 -3.55 15.04 -0.26
C LEU A 254 -3.63 13.71 -0.99
N ILE A 255 -2.68 12.81 -0.73
CA ILE A 255 -2.71 11.44 -1.26
C ILE A 255 -2.86 10.45 -0.10
N ASN A 256 -3.79 9.49 -0.24
CA ASN A 256 -3.87 8.31 0.61
C ASN A 256 -3.29 7.10 -0.13
N LEU A 257 -2.39 6.37 0.53
CA LEU A 257 -1.83 5.10 0.09
C LEU A 257 -2.05 4.03 1.15
N SER A 258 -3.04 3.18 0.92
CA SER A 258 -3.36 2.05 1.81
C SER A 258 -2.54 0.80 1.47
N ALA A 259 -1.24 0.98 1.24
CA ALA A 259 -0.29 -0.07 0.87
C ALA A 259 1.13 0.27 1.31
N GLY A 260 1.98 -0.74 1.36
CA GLY A 260 3.40 -0.58 1.67
C GLY A 260 4.17 -1.89 1.49
N GLY A 261 5.40 -1.92 1.98
CA GLY A 261 6.24 -3.11 1.93
C GLY A 261 7.45 -3.01 2.84
N TYR A 262 8.03 -4.17 3.14
CA TYR A 262 9.32 -4.26 3.79
C TYR A 262 10.45 -4.26 2.77
N THR A 263 11.63 -3.87 3.23
CA THR A 263 12.81 -3.72 2.37
C THR A 263 14.00 -4.46 2.93
N HIS A 264 14.95 -4.78 2.05
CA HIS A 264 16.24 -5.33 2.45
C HIS A 264 16.92 -4.41 3.48
N GLY A 265 17.28 -4.99 4.65
CA GLY A 265 17.95 -4.25 5.72
C GLY A 265 17.14 -3.10 6.34
N ASN A 266 15.83 -3.05 6.12
CA ASN A 266 14.92 -2.00 6.56
C ASN A 266 15.27 -0.59 6.03
N VAL A 267 16.01 -0.50 4.92
CA VAL A 267 16.39 0.79 4.32
C VAL A 267 15.25 1.40 3.53
N ALA A 268 15.20 2.72 3.48
CA ALA A 268 14.21 3.45 2.71
C ALA A 268 14.31 3.11 1.20
N PRO A 269 13.20 2.80 0.51
CA PRO A 269 13.22 2.44 -0.91
C PRO A 269 13.55 3.63 -1.80
N LEU A 270 14.47 3.42 -2.77
CA LEU A 270 15.01 4.47 -3.64
C LEU A 270 13.93 5.18 -4.46
N SER A 271 12.90 4.47 -4.89
CA SER A 271 11.84 5.05 -5.70
C SER A 271 11.04 6.11 -4.95
N PHE A 272 10.81 5.93 -3.65
CA PHE A 272 10.09 6.92 -2.83
C PHE A 272 11.00 8.07 -2.42
N ILE A 273 12.30 7.85 -2.24
CA ILE A 273 13.29 8.93 -2.06
C ILE A 273 13.31 9.82 -3.31
N GLU A 274 13.35 9.20 -4.51
CA GLU A 274 13.30 9.93 -5.76
C GLU A 274 11.95 10.64 -5.96
N PHE A 275 10.84 10.00 -5.62
CA PHE A 275 9.51 10.61 -5.64
C PHE A 275 9.46 11.87 -4.77
N ARG A 276 9.93 11.80 -3.51
CA ARG A 276 9.97 12.96 -2.62
C ARG A 276 10.84 14.10 -3.15
N ARG A 277 11.99 13.75 -3.74
CA ARG A 277 12.89 14.74 -4.37
C ARG A 277 12.19 15.51 -5.51
N ARG A 278 11.37 14.83 -6.29
CA ARG A 278 10.62 15.40 -7.42
C ARG A 278 9.36 16.14 -6.99
N HIS A 279 8.74 15.71 -5.90
CA HIS A 279 7.46 16.21 -5.39
C HIS A 279 7.57 16.57 -3.89
N PRO A 280 8.37 17.60 -3.53
CA PRO A 280 8.67 17.94 -2.13
C PRO A 280 7.46 18.41 -1.33
N ASP A 281 6.43 18.93 -2.01
CA ASP A 281 5.26 19.54 -1.37
C ASP A 281 4.07 18.57 -1.21
N VAL A 282 4.20 17.33 -1.69
CA VAL A 282 3.12 16.33 -1.57
C VAL A 282 2.98 15.85 -0.13
N THR A 283 1.76 15.87 0.38
CA THR A 283 1.40 15.24 1.65
C THR A 283 0.84 13.84 1.37
N LEU A 284 1.45 12.83 1.98
CA LEU A 284 1.10 11.42 1.85
C LEU A 284 0.62 10.89 3.21
N VAL A 285 -0.57 10.32 3.25
CA VAL A 285 -1.06 9.51 4.37
C VAL A 285 -0.93 8.04 3.97
N ALA A 286 -0.26 7.23 4.78
CA ALA A 286 0.03 5.85 4.43
C ALA A 286 -0.28 4.87 5.59
N ALA A 287 -0.76 3.69 5.22
CA ALA A 287 -1.03 2.60 6.15
C ALA A 287 0.26 2.03 6.74
N ALA A 288 0.31 1.84 8.07
CA ALA A 288 1.48 1.36 8.78
C ALA A 288 1.77 -0.14 8.60
N GLY A 289 0.82 -0.93 8.07
CA GLY A 289 0.98 -2.37 7.90
C GLY A 289 0.32 -3.21 8.98
N ASN A 290 0.14 -4.51 8.73
CA ASN A 290 -0.71 -5.42 9.51
C ASN A 290 0.06 -6.66 10.02
N ASP A 291 1.32 -6.54 10.39
CA ASP A 291 2.17 -7.66 10.80
C ASP A 291 2.51 -7.68 12.30
N SER A 292 1.88 -6.79 13.10
CA SER A 292 2.11 -6.67 14.55
C SER A 292 3.60 -6.55 14.89
N THR A 293 4.32 -5.69 14.16
CA THR A 293 5.76 -5.49 14.28
C THR A 293 6.12 -4.00 14.34
N ASP A 294 7.29 -3.69 14.88
CA ASP A 294 7.91 -2.37 14.89
C ASP A 294 8.83 -2.12 13.68
N ARG A 295 8.95 -3.10 12.77
CA ARG A 295 9.73 -2.93 11.54
C ARG A 295 9.16 -1.79 10.70
N PRO A 296 10.02 -0.91 10.15
CA PRO A 296 9.59 0.11 9.21
C PRO A 296 8.85 -0.49 8.01
N PHE A 297 7.63 -0.01 7.77
CA PHE A 297 6.80 -0.36 6.62
C PHE A 297 6.73 0.83 5.66
N TRP A 298 7.31 0.69 4.48
CA TRP A 298 7.48 1.79 3.53
C TRP A 298 6.34 1.88 2.52
N PRO A 299 5.88 3.13 2.20
CA PRO A 299 6.47 4.42 2.51
C PRO A 299 5.98 5.06 3.82
N ALA A 300 5.12 4.42 4.61
CA ALA A 300 4.61 5.00 5.85
C ALA A 300 5.74 5.43 6.82
N ALA A 301 6.84 4.67 6.87
CA ALA A 301 7.95 4.93 7.79
C ALA A 301 8.87 6.10 7.38
N PHE A 302 8.55 6.87 6.33
CA PHE A 302 9.25 8.12 6.05
C PHE A 302 8.76 9.23 6.97
N ASP A 303 9.66 10.07 7.42
CA ASP A 303 9.38 11.25 8.25
C ASP A 303 8.52 12.34 7.56
N TRP A 304 8.40 12.27 6.23
CA TRP A 304 7.56 13.16 5.44
C TRP A 304 6.19 12.57 5.09
N ALA A 305 5.94 11.30 5.40
CA ALA A 305 4.64 10.66 5.30
C ALA A 305 3.90 10.75 6.65
N ILE A 306 2.60 10.63 6.63
CA ILE A 306 1.77 10.49 7.83
C ILE A 306 1.46 9.00 7.99
N ALA A 307 2.13 8.34 8.92
CA ALA A 307 1.99 6.92 9.18
C ALA A 307 0.79 6.64 10.08
N VAL A 308 -0.13 5.80 9.61
CA VAL A 308 -1.37 5.50 10.33
C VAL A 308 -1.45 4.03 10.72
N GLY A 309 -1.43 3.76 12.02
CA GLY A 309 -1.73 2.46 12.61
C GLY A 309 -3.22 2.27 12.89
N ALA A 310 -3.61 1.05 13.27
CA ALA A 310 -4.99 0.70 13.51
C ALA A 310 -5.31 0.50 14.99
N LEU A 311 -6.44 1.06 15.44
CA LEU A 311 -7.11 0.71 16.68
C LEU A 311 -8.03 -0.49 16.46
N GLY A 312 -8.15 -1.29 17.51
CA GLY A 312 -9.19 -2.32 17.63
C GLY A 312 -10.60 -1.73 17.69
N ALA A 313 -11.58 -2.57 17.50
CA ALA A 313 -13.00 -2.19 17.55
C ALA A 313 -13.44 -1.60 18.91
N ASP A 314 -12.65 -1.80 19.98
CA ASP A 314 -12.87 -1.22 21.31
C ASP A 314 -12.44 0.25 21.41
N LEU A 315 -11.75 0.79 20.42
CA LEU A 315 -11.20 2.15 20.36
C LEU A 315 -10.24 2.51 21.53
N GLN A 316 -9.71 1.52 22.22
CA GLN A 316 -8.87 1.69 23.40
C GLN A 316 -7.50 1.02 23.23
N ASN A 317 -7.43 -0.06 22.48
CA ASN A 317 -6.23 -0.85 22.27
C ASN A 317 -5.83 -0.83 20.79
N LEU A 318 -4.57 -1.09 20.52
CA LEU A 318 -4.13 -1.36 19.16
C LEU A 318 -4.88 -2.57 18.62
N ALA A 319 -5.23 -2.51 17.34
CA ALA A 319 -5.67 -3.71 16.64
C ALA A 319 -4.54 -4.75 16.70
N TRP A 320 -4.90 -6.01 16.96
CA TRP A 320 -3.94 -7.10 17.18
C TRP A 320 -2.96 -7.32 16.00
N PHE A 321 -3.33 -6.84 14.83
CA PHE A 321 -2.51 -6.90 13.62
C PHE A 321 -1.68 -5.65 13.39
N SER A 322 -2.03 -4.49 13.98
CA SER A 322 -1.39 -3.21 13.63
C SER A 322 0.11 -3.21 13.86
N ASN A 323 0.85 -2.73 12.88
CA ASN A 323 2.24 -2.33 13.14
C ASN A 323 2.28 -1.13 14.10
N TYR A 324 3.41 -0.99 14.79
CA TYR A 324 3.62 0.00 15.85
C TYR A 324 5.07 0.49 15.86
N GLY A 325 5.37 1.48 16.69
CA GLY A 325 6.72 2.00 16.86
C GLY A 325 6.77 3.51 16.73
N ASP A 326 7.96 4.09 16.99
CA ASP A 326 8.17 5.55 17.02
C ASP A 326 7.97 6.22 15.64
N TRP A 327 7.95 5.44 14.57
CA TRP A 327 7.70 5.89 13.21
C TRP A 327 6.21 5.96 12.84
N VAL A 328 5.30 5.48 13.71
CA VAL A 328 3.85 5.58 13.51
C VAL A 328 3.35 6.86 14.16
N ASP A 329 2.82 7.78 13.35
CA ASP A 329 2.41 9.11 13.82
C ASP A 329 1.11 9.09 14.62
N VAL A 330 0.15 8.23 14.21
CA VAL A 330 -1.19 8.24 14.78
C VAL A 330 -1.88 6.90 14.59
N TYR A 331 -2.83 6.59 15.47
CA TYR A 331 -3.69 5.42 15.37
C TYR A 331 -5.15 5.83 15.21
N ALA A 332 -5.87 5.14 14.35
CA ALA A 332 -7.28 5.37 14.09
C ALA A 332 -8.03 4.05 13.94
N LEU A 333 -9.37 4.08 13.99
CA LEU A 333 -10.19 2.86 13.86
C LEU A 333 -9.88 2.14 12.55
N GLY A 334 -9.42 0.88 12.65
CA GLY A 334 -9.12 0.04 11.50
C GLY A 334 -9.63 -1.40 11.64
N ASP A 335 -10.24 -1.75 12.77
CA ASP A 335 -10.73 -3.10 13.03
C ASP A 335 -12.26 -3.18 12.98
N GLY A 336 -12.79 -4.12 12.21
CA GLY A 336 -14.23 -4.37 12.08
C GLY A 336 -15.02 -3.23 11.44
N VAL A 337 -14.38 -2.38 10.62
CA VAL A 337 -15.08 -1.29 9.92
C VAL A 337 -16.02 -1.85 8.85
N VAL A 338 -17.11 -1.14 8.59
CA VAL A 338 -18.11 -1.49 7.58
C VAL A 338 -18.21 -0.37 6.57
N ASN A 339 -18.07 -0.67 5.28
CA ASN A 339 -18.20 0.35 4.24
C ASN A 339 -18.59 -0.26 2.88
N ALA A 340 -18.71 0.62 1.89
CA ALA A 340 -18.95 0.26 0.50
C ALA A 340 -17.90 -0.74 -0.01
N PHE A 341 -18.36 -1.71 -0.78
CA PHE A 341 -17.55 -2.79 -1.29
C PHE A 341 -18.02 -3.21 -2.70
N ALA A 342 -17.34 -4.20 -3.26
CA ALA A 342 -17.74 -4.84 -4.51
C ALA A 342 -19.08 -5.58 -4.40
N THR A 343 -19.74 -5.76 -5.55
CA THR A 343 -20.91 -6.63 -5.69
C THR A 343 -20.54 -7.86 -6.51
N GLY A 344 -20.84 -9.04 -6.01
CA GLY A 344 -20.51 -10.28 -6.72
C GLY A 344 -20.20 -11.45 -5.79
N VAL A 345 -19.57 -12.46 -6.35
CA VAL A 345 -19.22 -13.71 -5.65
C VAL A 345 -17.76 -13.65 -5.26
N TYR A 346 -17.49 -13.74 -3.97
CA TYR A 346 -16.14 -13.83 -3.41
C TYR A 346 -15.87 -15.24 -2.90
N ASN A 347 -14.74 -15.79 -3.29
CA ASN A 347 -14.27 -17.08 -2.78
C ASN A 347 -13.25 -16.82 -1.69
N TYR A 348 -13.55 -17.27 -0.45
CA TYR A 348 -12.58 -17.22 0.62
C TYR A 348 -11.36 -18.10 0.32
N HIS A 349 -10.22 -17.60 0.69
CA HIS A 349 -8.95 -18.23 0.38
C HIS A 349 -8.20 -18.68 1.63
N LEU A 350 -8.60 -18.19 2.79
CA LEU A 350 -7.94 -18.45 4.06
C LEU A 350 -8.78 -19.36 4.96
N PRO A 351 -8.14 -20.28 5.72
CA PRO A 351 -8.84 -21.01 6.78
C PRO A 351 -9.36 -20.03 7.86
N PRO A 352 -10.50 -20.31 8.52
CA PRO A 352 -11.34 -21.51 8.39
C PRO A 352 -12.39 -21.45 7.29
N GLN A 353 -12.48 -20.33 6.55
CA GLN A 353 -13.57 -20.07 5.60
C GLN A 353 -13.45 -20.87 4.30
N GLN A 354 -12.28 -21.39 3.98
CA GLN A 354 -12.11 -22.21 2.76
C GLN A 354 -12.87 -23.54 2.83
N PRO A 355 -13.58 -23.93 1.78
CA PRO A 355 -13.74 -23.28 0.48
C PRO A 355 -15.01 -22.41 0.38
N ALA A 356 -15.42 -21.75 1.42
CA ALA A 356 -16.67 -21.01 1.42
C ALA A 356 -16.69 -19.91 0.34
N THR A 357 -17.83 -19.80 -0.32
CA THR A 357 -18.12 -18.77 -1.29
C THR A 357 -19.26 -17.92 -0.76
N LEU A 358 -19.10 -16.59 -0.75
CA LEU A 358 -20.12 -15.65 -0.33
C LEU A 358 -20.47 -14.67 -1.44
N VAL A 359 -21.70 -14.17 -1.38
CA VAL A 359 -22.20 -13.13 -2.27
C VAL A 359 -22.21 -11.82 -1.50
N PHE A 360 -21.50 -10.83 -2.03
CA PHE A 360 -21.53 -9.47 -1.53
C PHE A 360 -22.50 -8.62 -2.34
N ASP A 361 -23.20 -7.74 -1.66
CA ASP A 361 -24.19 -6.81 -2.23
C ASP A 361 -23.77 -5.34 -1.95
N GLY A 362 -22.52 -5.03 -2.29
CA GLY A 362 -21.98 -3.67 -2.24
C GLY A 362 -21.50 -3.19 -0.87
N MET A 363 -21.53 -4.02 0.18
CA MET A 363 -21.03 -3.70 1.51
C MET A 363 -20.16 -4.83 2.06
N ALA A 364 -19.09 -4.47 2.78
CA ALA A 364 -18.30 -5.42 3.54
C ALA A 364 -17.95 -4.90 4.94
N ARG A 365 -17.70 -5.84 5.86
CA ARG A 365 -16.93 -5.62 7.08
C ARG A 365 -15.50 -6.07 6.82
N TRP A 366 -14.55 -5.23 7.18
CA TRP A 366 -13.14 -5.56 6.96
C TRP A 366 -12.25 -4.92 8.02
N SER A 367 -10.99 -5.40 8.14
CA SER A 367 -10.03 -4.88 9.11
C SER A 367 -8.66 -4.68 8.47
N GLY A 368 -7.98 -3.59 8.81
CA GLY A 368 -6.64 -3.27 8.34
C GLY A 368 -6.27 -1.81 8.61
N THR A 369 -4.97 -1.53 8.73
CA THR A 369 -4.43 -0.16 8.71
C THR A 369 -4.79 0.56 7.41
N SER A 370 -5.07 -0.20 6.34
CA SER A 370 -5.61 0.27 5.07
C SER A 370 -6.93 1.05 5.20
N PHE A 371 -7.69 0.85 6.26
CA PHE A 371 -8.96 1.55 6.52
C PHE A 371 -8.80 2.65 7.56
N ALA A 372 -7.80 2.56 8.44
CA ALA A 372 -7.45 3.63 9.36
C ALA A 372 -6.82 4.83 8.62
N ALA A 373 -5.94 4.58 7.66
CA ALA A 373 -5.28 5.63 6.87
C ALA A 373 -6.28 6.56 6.14
N PRO A 374 -7.25 6.08 5.37
CA PRO A 374 -8.22 6.94 4.71
C PRO A 374 -9.17 7.66 5.67
N MET A 375 -9.41 7.13 6.88
CA MET A 375 -10.13 7.85 7.93
C MET A 375 -9.34 9.10 8.34
N VAL A 376 -8.04 8.99 8.61
CA VAL A 376 -7.16 10.12 8.93
C VAL A 376 -7.06 11.08 7.74
N ALA A 377 -6.88 10.58 6.52
CA ALA A 377 -6.87 11.40 5.31
C ALA A 377 -8.16 12.22 5.16
N GLY A 378 -9.31 11.60 5.41
CA GLY A 378 -10.62 12.29 5.41
C GLY A 378 -10.72 13.37 6.48
N LEU A 379 -10.25 13.11 7.71
CA LEU A 379 -10.22 14.11 8.78
C LEU A 379 -9.35 15.31 8.41
N ILE A 380 -8.19 15.09 7.80
CA ILE A 380 -7.31 16.17 7.32
C ILE A 380 -8.02 16.98 6.23
N VAL A 381 -8.63 16.30 5.25
CA VAL A 381 -9.38 16.98 4.17
C VAL A 381 -10.55 17.81 4.73
N ALA A 382 -11.29 17.27 5.69
CA ALA A 382 -12.39 18.01 6.35
C ALA A 382 -11.87 19.25 7.08
N GLU A 383 -10.70 19.17 7.71
CA GLU A 383 -10.07 20.31 8.39
C GLU A 383 -9.55 21.35 7.39
N MET A 384 -8.91 20.92 6.27
CA MET A 384 -8.53 21.82 5.18
C MET A 384 -9.71 22.60 4.66
N ALA A 385 -10.84 21.92 4.42
CA ALA A 385 -12.07 22.55 3.95
C ALA A 385 -12.63 23.57 4.94
N ARG A 386 -12.59 23.26 6.24
CA ARG A 386 -13.10 24.13 7.30
C ARG A 386 -12.28 25.40 7.44
N ASN A 387 -10.96 25.29 7.41
CA ASN A 387 -10.05 26.38 7.73
C ASN A 387 -9.31 26.96 6.51
N GLN A 388 -9.51 26.41 5.33
CA GLN A 388 -8.83 26.79 4.09
C GLN A 388 -7.29 26.77 4.26
N SER A 389 -6.80 25.76 4.96
CA SER A 389 -5.40 25.57 5.31
C SER A 389 -4.70 24.60 4.35
N SER A 390 -3.35 24.58 4.41
CA SER A 390 -2.58 23.52 3.74
C SER A 390 -2.83 22.16 4.37
N ALA A 391 -2.48 21.06 3.66
CA ALA A 391 -2.61 19.71 4.19
C ALA A 391 -1.79 19.51 5.47
N MET A 392 -0.58 20.06 5.54
CA MET A 392 0.27 19.95 6.74
C MET A 392 -0.24 20.78 7.92
N ASP A 393 -0.78 21.99 7.68
CA ASP A 393 -1.40 22.77 8.77
C ASP A 393 -2.66 22.08 9.29
N ALA A 394 -3.47 21.52 8.39
CA ALA A 394 -4.64 20.72 8.75
C ALA A 394 -4.24 19.45 9.52
N TRP A 395 -3.18 18.76 9.10
CA TRP A 395 -2.63 17.63 9.85
C TRP A 395 -2.24 18.00 11.27
N GLN A 396 -1.49 19.09 11.45
CA GLN A 396 -1.11 19.55 12.79
C GLN A 396 -2.34 19.90 13.65
N ALA A 397 -3.36 20.52 13.07
CA ALA A 397 -4.59 20.81 13.77
C ALA A 397 -5.34 19.53 14.18
N VAL A 398 -5.47 18.56 13.28
CA VAL A 398 -6.10 17.25 13.54
C VAL A 398 -5.32 16.49 14.61
N LEU A 399 -3.99 16.42 14.50
CA LEU A 399 -3.13 15.78 15.49
C LEU A 399 -3.26 16.43 16.87
N GLY A 400 -3.46 17.76 16.91
CA GLY A 400 -3.70 18.50 18.15
C GLY A 400 -5.01 18.11 18.87
N THR A 401 -5.94 17.44 18.20
CA THR A 401 -7.16 16.89 18.80
C THR A 401 -7.00 15.44 19.29
N ALA A 402 -5.87 14.80 18.96
CA ALA A 402 -5.65 13.40 19.27
C ALA A 402 -5.61 13.16 20.80
N ALA A 403 -6.26 12.08 21.21
CA ALA A 403 -6.18 11.61 22.58
C ALA A 403 -4.89 10.80 22.78
N ASN A 404 -4.29 10.90 23.96
CA ASN A 404 -3.20 9.99 24.39
C ASN A 404 -3.82 8.86 25.20
N THR A 405 -4.02 7.72 24.56
CA THR A 405 -4.59 6.51 25.20
C THR A 405 -3.58 5.37 25.14
N GLY A 406 -3.45 4.61 26.23
CA GLY A 406 -2.76 3.33 26.24
C GLY A 406 -1.22 3.33 26.14
N GLY A 407 -0.54 4.46 26.03
CA GLY A 407 0.93 4.54 26.02
C GLY A 407 1.62 4.12 24.72
N PHE A 408 0.88 3.97 23.61
CA PHE A 408 1.41 3.59 22.30
C PHE A 408 1.45 4.75 21.29
N GLY A 409 0.83 5.87 21.55
CA GLY A 409 0.88 7.05 20.70
C GLY A 409 -0.46 7.79 20.59
N PRO A 410 -0.52 8.87 19.76
CA PRO A 410 -1.73 9.65 19.55
C PRO A 410 -2.84 8.82 18.89
N VAL A 411 -4.09 9.09 19.26
CA VAL A 411 -5.28 8.40 18.78
C VAL A 411 -6.29 9.39 18.23
N LEU A 412 -6.76 9.17 17.02
CA LEU A 412 -7.88 9.88 16.42
C LEU A 412 -9.11 8.98 16.38
N LEU A 413 -10.19 9.51 16.95
CA LEU A 413 -11.50 8.84 16.94
C LEU A 413 -12.35 9.40 15.79
N PRO A 414 -13.29 8.59 15.24
CA PRO A 414 -14.16 9.02 14.14
C PRO A 414 -15.15 10.11 14.55
#